data_10e724f7a4709804c086dc087b7737c3
#
_entry.id   10e724f7a4709804c086dc087b7737c3
#
_cell.length_a   1.000
_cell.length_b   1.000
_cell.length_c   1.000
_cell.angle_alpha   90.00
_cell.angle_beta   90.00
_cell.angle_gamma   90.00
#
_symmetry.space_group_name_H-M   'P 1'
#
loop_
_entity.id
_entity.type
_entity.pdbx_description
1 polymer ?
#
loop_
_entity_poly.entity_id
_entity_poly.type
_entity_poly.pdbx_seq_one_letter_code
_entity_poly.pdbx_strand_id
1 'polypeptide(L)'
;MKYLIKDCKIVDKRSKLNGKRVDILVEKGIISDLGKNLKDDKAKIIKGKNLCASVGWMDIGTHLGEPGYEHRETFESLAAAALAGGYTDLVTMPKSVPAIQSKAQIKNLIL
;
A
#
# COMPACT_ATOMS: atom_id res chain seq x y z
N MET A 1 -0.32 17.15 -1.08
CA MET A 1 -0.56 16.68 -2.43
C MET A 1 -1.96 16.10 -2.49
N LYS A 2 -2.73 16.40 -3.55
CA LYS A 2 -4.10 15.90 -3.75
C LYS A 2 -4.20 15.12 -5.06
N TYR A 3 -4.97 14.06 -5.05
CA TYR A 3 -5.28 13.26 -6.23
C TYR A 3 -6.79 13.05 -6.34
N LEU A 4 -7.32 13.14 -7.55
CA LEU A 4 -8.70 12.81 -7.86
C LEU A 4 -8.71 11.67 -8.88
N ILE A 5 -9.06 10.47 -8.41
CA ILE A 5 -9.18 9.28 -9.24
C ILE A 5 -10.61 9.23 -9.77
N LYS A 6 -10.75 9.26 -11.09
CA LYS A 6 -12.06 9.33 -11.74
C LYS A 6 -12.56 7.97 -12.18
N ASP A 7 -13.86 7.76 -11.98
CA ASP A 7 -14.60 6.61 -12.48
C ASP A 7 -13.94 5.27 -12.14
N CYS A 8 -13.64 5.07 -10.85
CA CYS A 8 -12.96 3.90 -10.34
C CYS A 8 -13.95 2.88 -9.75
N LYS A 9 -13.88 1.62 -10.17
CA LYS A 9 -14.70 0.54 -9.59
C LYS A 9 -14.12 0.11 -8.25
N ILE A 10 -14.93 0.16 -7.21
CA ILE A 10 -14.54 -0.32 -5.88
C ILE A 10 -14.62 -1.85 -5.83
N VAL A 11 -13.54 -2.49 -5.40
CA VAL A 11 -13.40 -3.93 -5.24
C VAL A 11 -13.05 -4.22 -3.78
N ASP A 12 -14.04 -4.14 -2.92
CA ASP A 12 -13.92 -4.48 -1.49
C ASP A 12 -15.28 -4.95 -0.97
N LYS A 13 -15.40 -6.24 -0.68
CA LYS A 13 -16.66 -6.85 -0.20
C LYS A 13 -17.17 -6.26 1.12
N ARG A 14 -16.31 -5.62 1.91
CA ARG A 14 -16.67 -4.96 3.17
C ARG A 14 -17.22 -3.55 2.96
N SER A 15 -17.00 -2.98 1.78
CA SER A 15 -17.48 -1.63 1.44
C SER A 15 -18.92 -1.65 0.95
N LYS A 16 -19.73 -0.69 1.40
CA LYS A 16 -21.07 -0.43 0.85
C LYS A 16 -21.04 0.04 -0.61
N LEU A 17 -19.86 0.41 -1.10
CA LEU A 17 -19.62 0.83 -2.48
C LEU A 17 -19.07 -0.30 -3.35
N ASN A 18 -18.94 -1.53 -2.84
CA ASN A 18 -18.42 -2.65 -3.60
C ASN A 18 -19.15 -2.82 -4.93
N GLY A 19 -18.39 -2.96 -6.01
CA GLY A 19 -18.90 -3.11 -7.37
C GLY A 19 -19.36 -1.79 -8.03
N LYS A 20 -19.50 -0.70 -7.29
CA LYS A 20 -19.90 0.61 -7.81
C LYS A 20 -18.70 1.35 -8.39
N ARG A 21 -18.96 2.19 -9.38
CA ARG A 21 -17.96 3.12 -9.93
C ARG A 21 -18.17 4.49 -9.30
N VAL A 22 -17.11 5.03 -8.72
CA VAL A 22 -17.10 6.32 -8.02
C VAL A 22 -15.81 7.07 -8.31
N ASP A 23 -15.81 8.36 -8.02
CA ASP A 23 -14.59 9.16 -7.94
C ASP A 23 -14.04 9.07 -6.51
N ILE A 24 -12.72 9.06 -6.38
CA ILE A 24 -12.01 8.98 -5.10
C ILE A 24 -11.13 10.22 -4.98
N LEU A 25 -11.37 11.05 -3.98
CA LEU A 25 -10.50 12.17 -3.65
C LEU A 25 -9.55 11.76 -2.52
N VAL A 26 -8.25 11.88 -2.78
CA VAL A 26 -7.19 11.60 -1.81
C VAL A 26 -6.46 12.90 -1.48
N GLU A 27 -6.40 13.24 -0.22
CA GLU A 27 -5.67 14.39 0.30
C GLU A 27 -4.75 13.99 1.43
N LYS A 28 -3.46 14.38 1.34
CA LYS A 28 -2.44 14.08 2.36
C LYS A 28 -2.36 12.57 2.72
N GLY A 29 -2.53 11.70 1.73
CA GLY A 29 -2.49 10.25 1.92
C GLY A 29 -3.76 9.62 2.48
N ILE A 30 -4.83 10.40 2.67
CA ILE A 30 -6.11 9.93 3.21
C ILE A 30 -7.20 10.10 2.16
N ILE A 31 -8.11 9.14 2.06
CA ILE A 31 -9.33 9.28 1.26
C ILE A 31 -10.22 10.30 1.95
N SER A 32 -10.37 11.47 1.35
CA SER A 32 -11.16 12.57 1.92
C SER A 32 -12.61 12.57 1.45
N ASP A 33 -12.87 12.03 0.25
CA ASP A 33 -14.24 11.95 -0.29
C ASP A 33 -14.39 10.79 -1.29
N LEU A 34 -15.60 10.24 -1.36
CA LEU A 34 -16.01 9.17 -2.28
C LEU A 34 -17.39 9.51 -2.85
N GLY A 35 -17.49 9.66 -4.14
CA GLY A 35 -18.78 10.04 -4.74
C GLY A 35 -18.76 10.03 -6.25
N LYS A 36 -19.83 10.57 -6.85
CA LYS A 36 -19.94 10.78 -8.30
C LYS A 36 -19.69 12.23 -8.63
N ASN A 37 -19.03 12.47 -9.76
CA ASN A 37 -18.80 13.80 -10.32
C ASN A 37 -18.05 14.75 -9.36
N LEU A 38 -17.15 14.21 -8.54
CA LEU A 38 -16.29 15.02 -7.67
C LEU A 38 -15.42 15.96 -8.52
N LYS A 39 -15.22 17.17 -8.05
CA LYS A 39 -14.37 18.18 -8.67
C LYS A 39 -13.44 18.77 -7.63
N ASP A 40 -12.19 18.91 -7.97
CA ASP A 40 -11.19 19.64 -7.19
C ASP A 40 -10.14 20.18 -8.17
N ASP A 41 -10.10 21.49 -8.34
CA ASP A 41 -9.22 22.16 -9.32
C ASP A 41 -7.75 22.11 -8.93
N LYS A 42 -7.46 21.76 -7.66
CA LYS A 42 -6.10 21.63 -7.11
C LYS A 42 -5.60 20.18 -7.09
N ALA A 43 -6.47 19.22 -7.43
CA ALA A 43 -6.11 17.81 -7.43
C ALA A 43 -5.49 17.37 -8.76
N LYS A 44 -4.43 16.56 -8.69
CA LYS A 44 -3.93 15.86 -9.88
C LYS A 44 -4.93 14.77 -10.27
N ILE A 45 -5.47 14.85 -11.47
CA ILE A 45 -6.49 13.92 -11.97
C ILE A 45 -5.82 12.64 -12.45
N ILE A 46 -6.30 11.49 -11.96
CA ILE A 46 -5.93 10.16 -12.42
C ILE A 46 -7.15 9.57 -13.16
N LYS A 47 -6.95 9.26 -14.43
CA LYS A 47 -7.97 8.61 -15.29
C LYS A 47 -7.35 7.40 -15.97
N GLY A 48 -8.15 6.37 -16.18
CA GLY A 48 -7.73 5.18 -16.94
C GLY A 48 -8.92 4.34 -17.34
N LYS A 49 -8.72 3.51 -18.36
CA LYS A 49 -9.74 2.55 -18.79
C LYS A 49 -9.85 1.44 -17.75
N ASN A 50 -11.06 1.20 -17.25
CA ASN A 50 -11.36 0.12 -16.30
C ASN A 50 -10.58 0.19 -14.96
N LEU A 51 -10.34 1.41 -14.46
CA LEU A 51 -9.72 1.56 -13.14
C LEU A 51 -10.52 0.83 -12.05
N CYS A 52 -9.79 0.15 -11.18
CA CYS A 52 -10.31 -0.50 -9.99
C CYS A 52 -9.51 -0.03 -8.76
N ALA A 53 -10.17 0.06 -7.63
CA ALA A 53 -9.54 0.30 -6.33
C ALA A 53 -9.92 -0.82 -5.37
N SER A 54 -8.94 -1.40 -4.72
CA SER A 54 -9.10 -2.37 -3.64
C SER A 54 -8.35 -1.88 -2.40
N VAL A 55 -8.55 -2.55 -1.27
CA VAL A 55 -7.60 -2.45 -0.16
C VAL A 55 -6.23 -2.92 -0.62
N GLY A 56 -5.17 -2.41 -0.01
CA GLY A 56 -3.81 -2.90 -0.23
C GLY A 56 -3.71 -4.38 0.07
N TRP A 57 -2.81 -5.06 -0.60
CA TRP A 57 -2.63 -6.49 -0.43
C TRP A 57 -1.59 -6.78 0.65
N MET A 58 -1.71 -7.96 1.28
CA MET A 58 -0.75 -8.46 2.25
C MET A 58 0.00 -9.63 1.63
N ASP A 59 1.33 -9.62 1.73
CA ASP A 59 2.18 -10.76 1.38
C ASP A 59 2.65 -11.46 2.66
N ILE A 60 2.53 -12.79 2.70
CA ILE A 60 2.89 -13.60 3.85
C ILE A 60 4.01 -14.56 3.45
N GLY A 61 5.11 -14.52 4.20
CA GLY A 61 6.26 -15.37 3.95
C GLY A 61 7.37 -14.67 3.16
N THR A 62 7.32 -13.35 3.08
CA THR A 62 8.35 -12.52 2.47
C THR A 62 9.69 -12.65 3.19
N HIS A 63 10.77 -12.62 2.45
CA HIS A 63 12.12 -12.66 3.00
C HIS A 63 12.72 -11.25 3.08
N LEU A 64 12.96 -10.79 4.30
CA LEU A 64 13.76 -9.61 4.56
C LEU A 64 15.23 -10.03 4.71
N GLY A 65 16.13 -9.36 4.00
CA GLY A 65 17.57 -9.63 4.08
C GLY A 65 18.26 -9.03 5.31
N GLU A 66 17.63 -8.06 5.95
CA GLU A 66 18.15 -7.39 7.15
C GLU A 66 17.61 -8.01 8.45
N PRO A 67 18.49 -8.14 9.47
CA PRO A 67 19.96 -8.02 9.43
C PRO A 67 20.65 -9.28 8.86
N GLY A 68 21.82 -9.09 8.25
CA GLY A 68 22.78 -10.14 7.92
C GLY A 68 22.84 -10.55 6.45
N TYR A 69 21.89 -10.18 5.63
CA TYR A 69 21.83 -10.47 4.20
C TYR A 69 21.45 -9.23 3.37
N GLU A 70 21.90 -8.05 3.80
CA GLU A 70 21.59 -6.76 3.17
C GLU A 70 22.00 -6.70 1.69
N HIS A 71 23.02 -7.49 1.30
CA HIS A 71 23.45 -7.64 -0.09
C HIS A 71 22.39 -8.30 -1.00
N ARG A 72 21.39 -8.97 -0.42
CA ARG A 72 20.29 -9.61 -1.16
C ARG A 72 19.05 -8.71 -1.18
N GLU A 73 18.69 -8.18 -0.02
CA GLU A 73 17.49 -7.39 0.14
C GLU A 73 17.62 -6.50 1.38
N THR A 74 17.38 -5.20 1.23
CA THR A 74 17.26 -4.27 2.35
C THR A 74 15.79 -4.01 2.67
N PHE A 75 15.52 -3.41 3.81
CA PHE A 75 14.16 -3.00 4.18
C PHE A 75 13.57 -2.03 3.15
N GLU A 76 14.37 -1.05 2.70
CA GLU A 76 13.92 -0.06 1.71
C GLU A 76 13.63 -0.71 0.35
N SER A 77 14.49 -1.62 -0.14
CA SER A 77 14.28 -2.26 -1.43
C SER A 77 13.06 -3.18 -1.41
N LEU A 78 12.86 -3.92 -0.32
CA LEU A 78 11.68 -4.76 -0.12
C LEU A 78 10.40 -3.91 -0.07
N ALA A 79 10.40 -2.81 0.70
CA ALA A 79 9.26 -1.91 0.80
C ALA A 79 8.92 -1.27 -0.56
N ALA A 80 9.93 -0.83 -1.31
CA ALA A 80 9.74 -0.26 -2.64
C ALA A 80 9.15 -1.28 -3.63
N ALA A 81 9.65 -2.52 -3.61
CA ALA A 81 9.13 -3.61 -4.44
C ALA A 81 7.68 -3.96 -4.09
N ALA A 82 7.37 -4.05 -2.79
CA ALA A 82 6.02 -4.31 -2.31
C ALA A 82 5.03 -3.24 -2.77
N LEU A 83 5.36 -1.97 -2.56
CA LEU A 83 4.52 -0.84 -2.98
C LEU A 83 4.30 -0.83 -4.50
N ALA A 84 5.34 -1.13 -5.28
CA ALA A 84 5.22 -1.25 -6.74
C ALA A 84 4.28 -2.38 -7.16
N GLY A 85 4.19 -3.45 -6.38
CA GLY A 85 3.28 -4.57 -6.56
C GLY A 85 1.86 -4.35 -6.02
N GLY A 86 1.61 -3.24 -5.31
CA GLY A 86 0.31 -2.95 -4.67
C GLY A 86 0.14 -3.59 -3.29
N TYR A 87 1.21 -4.08 -2.69
CA TYR A 87 1.21 -4.60 -1.33
C TYR A 87 1.44 -3.45 -0.33
N THR A 88 0.64 -3.42 0.72
CA THR A 88 0.72 -2.42 1.81
C THR A 88 1.17 -3.04 3.12
N ASP A 89 1.11 -4.35 3.20
CA ASP A 89 1.44 -5.12 4.39
C ASP A 89 2.33 -6.31 4.03
N LEU A 90 3.37 -6.53 4.83
CA LEU A 90 4.30 -7.64 4.65
C LEU A 90 4.45 -8.41 5.97
N VAL A 91 4.33 -9.72 5.90
CA VAL A 91 4.66 -10.62 7.02
C VAL A 91 5.96 -11.34 6.66
N THR A 92 7.06 -10.92 7.26
CA THR A 92 8.39 -11.44 6.93
C THR A 92 8.71 -12.72 7.71
N MET A 93 9.46 -13.61 7.07
CA MET A 93 10.03 -14.79 7.73
C MET A 93 11.23 -14.41 8.60
N PRO A 94 11.41 -14.99 9.80
CA PRO A 94 12.49 -14.66 10.72
C PRO A 94 13.82 -15.33 10.31
N LYS A 95 14.26 -15.12 9.06
CA LYS A 95 15.49 -15.70 8.50
C LYS A 95 16.65 -14.71 8.45
N SER A 96 16.79 -13.89 9.45
CA SER A 96 17.90 -12.94 9.61
C SER A 96 19.11 -13.55 10.36
N VAL A 97 20.27 -12.93 10.26
CA VAL A 97 21.47 -13.30 11.03
C VAL A 97 22.03 -12.04 11.71
N PRO A 98 21.94 -11.96 13.05
CA PRO A 98 21.34 -12.95 13.95
C PRO A 98 19.82 -13.04 13.78
N ALA A 99 19.26 -14.19 14.13
CA ALA A 99 17.80 -14.37 14.11
C ALA A 99 17.10 -13.41 15.08
N ILE A 100 16.00 -12.80 14.65
CA ILE A 100 15.23 -11.89 15.49
C ILE A 100 14.47 -12.72 16.55
N GLN A 101 14.85 -12.57 17.81
CA GLN A 101 14.32 -13.36 18.93
C GLN A 101 13.75 -12.51 20.07
N SER A 102 13.84 -11.18 19.98
CA SER A 102 13.42 -10.29 21.06
C SER A 102 12.70 -9.03 20.56
N LYS A 103 11.87 -8.45 21.44
CA LYS A 103 11.21 -7.17 21.18
C LYS A 103 12.21 -6.01 20.94
N ALA A 104 13.37 -6.06 21.58
CA ALA A 104 14.41 -5.05 21.40
C ALA A 104 14.96 -5.08 19.96
N GLN A 105 15.19 -6.26 19.42
CA GLN A 105 15.64 -6.42 18.03
C GLN A 105 14.58 -5.94 17.04
N ILE A 106 13.30 -6.21 17.30
CA ILE A 106 12.20 -5.69 16.45
C ILE A 106 12.16 -4.16 16.49
N LYS A 107 12.33 -3.54 17.67
CA LYS A 107 12.34 -2.07 17.80
C LYS A 107 13.47 -1.41 16.99
N ASN A 108 14.58 -2.07 16.81
CA ASN A 108 15.70 -1.56 16.02
C ASN A 108 15.44 -1.62 14.50
N LEU A 109 14.45 -2.37 14.07
CA LEU A 109 14.01 -2.45 12.65
C LEU A 109 12.89 -1.48 12.31
N ILE A 110 12.25 -0.90 13.33
CA ILE A 110 11.19 0.11 13.13
C ILE A 110 11.87 1.49 13.20
N LEU A 111 12.06 2.09 12.06
CA LEU A 111 12.56 3.46 11.91
C LEU A 111 11.43 4.47 12.17
#